data_b88fda887d96e00a0393eeb17e4ce34b
#
_entry.id   b88fda887d96e00a0393eeb17e4ce34b
#
_cell.length_a   1.000
_cell.length_b   1.000
_cell.length_c   1.000
_cell.angle_alpha   90.00
_cell.angle_beta   90.00
_cell.angle_gamma   90.00
#
_symmetry.space_group_name_H-M   'P 1'
#
loop_
_entity.id
_entity.type
_entity.pdbx_description
1 polymer ?
#
loop_
_entity_poly.entity_id
_entity_poly.type
_entity_poly.pdbx_seq_one_letter_code
_entity_poly.pdbx_strand_id
1 'polypeptide(L)'
;MITIIGNSVAGIGAIEAIRKVDKQRPITVISKEPYVAYGRPVISDFLKGKAKEEKLLSYRRKDFYKENNVNLVLNEEIVDIDVKKKKVISASGNEYKYSKLLIATGGVPFIPPFKGKDLKNVFTFTTLDDAKKLLSISKDIKKAVVIGGGLIGLKSAEGLHAQGVKVSIVELMDRILSLAFDKVSGSIVENRMSDVGIDVYTEASTEEILDDGQGNVRGIRLKGGREIEGDIVVIAIGVVPNASFAKKAGIEMNRGILVDDHMETNIKGIYAAGDVAEAKQFLYEQKMLLPIWPDAYKQGRVAGYNMIGIERVYDGGLAMNSIELFGVSTISAGAHTPQNPEGYEFLIDVDEKRYRYRKITLKDNKVVGFIFVGDIDRAGIFVGLIKDKVDVSSFKDKLLKKDFGFIDLPCE
;
A
#
# COMPACT_ATOMS: atom_id res chain seq x y z
N MET A 1 25.25 12.90 -12.02
CA MET A 1 23.93 12.55 -12.60
C MET A 1 23.24 11.59 -11.66
N ILE A 2 21.98 11.85 -11.32
CA ILE A 2 21.14 10.99 -10.48
C ILE A 2 20.14 10.27 -11.39
N THR A 3 20.01 8.95 -11.21
CA THR A 3 18.99 8.15 -11.89
C THR A 3 18.02 7.55 -10.86
N ILE A 4 16.73 7.65 -11.13
CA ILE A 4 15.65 7.14 -10.30
C ILE A 4 14.84 6.16 -11.14
N ILE A 5 14.71 4.90 -10.69
CA ILE A 5 13.85 3.90 -11.30
C ILE A 5 12.54 3.87 -10.54
N GLY A 6 11.47 4.30 -11.18
CA GLY A 6 10.13 4.39 -10.59
C GLY A 6 9.64 5.82 -10.41
N ASN A 7 8.47 6.08 -10.98
CA ASN A 7 7.83 7.39 -11.05
C ASN A 7 6.57 7.44 -10.17
N SER A 8 6.72 7.04 -8.90
CA SER A 8 5.65 7.13 -7.91
C SER A 8 6.11 7.99 -6.72
N VAL A 9 5.40 7.91 -5.61
CA VAL A 9 5.56 8.79 -4.45
C VAL A 9 6.98 8.83 -3.88
N ALA A 10 7.71 7.72 -3.86
CA ALA A 10 9.10 7.67 -3.38
C ALA A 10 10.04 8.43 -4.34
N GLY A 11 9.90 8.24 -5.66
CA GLY A 11 10.64 9.01 -6.66
C GLY A 11 10.36 10.51 -6.57
N ILE A 12 9.11 10.90 -6.40
CA ILE A 12 8.70 12.31 -6.21
C ILE A 12 9.33 12.88 -4.93
N GLY A 13 9.29 12.14 -3.82
CA GLY A 13 9.93 12.57 -2.56
C GLY A 13 11.42 12.82 -2.71
N ALA A 14 12.13 11.97 -3.47
CA ALA A 14 13.55 12.15 -3.76
C ALA A 14 13.81 13.38 -4.63
N ILE A 15 13.05 13.59 -5.71
CA ILE A 15 13.16 14.79 -6.57
C ILE A 15 12.99 16.05 -5.74
N GLU A 16 11.94 16.14 -4.94
CA GLU A 16 11.65 17.32 -4.13
C GLU A 16 12.73 17.58 -3.08
N ALA A 17 13.27 16.53 -2.44
CA ALA A 17 14.37 16.66 -1.48
C ALA A 17 15.63 17.20 -2.15
N ILE A 18 16.02 16.62 -3.30
CA ILE A 18 17.18 17.08 -4.07
C ILE A 18 17.00 18.54 -4.48
N ARG A 19 15.83 18.91 -5.02
CA ARG A 19 15.56 20.27 -5.54
C ARG A 19 15.43 21.34 -4.47
N LYS A 20 15.22 20.98 -3.23
CA LYS A 20 15.33 21.95 -2.10
C LYS A 20 16.73 22.50 -1.95
N VAL A 21 17.74 21.73 -2.30
CA VAL A 21 19.17 22.06 -2.09
C VAL A 21 19.91 22.29 -3.40
N ASP A 22 19.81 21.36 -4.34
CA ASP A 22 20.54 21.38 -5.61
C ASP A 22 19.57 21.54 -6.78
N LYS A 23 19.48 22.78 -7.31
CA LYS A 23 18.59 23.15 -8.42
C LYS A 23 19.09 22.68 -9.78
N GLN A 24 20.38 22.35 -9.91
CA GLN A 24 21.03 22.15 -11.22
C GLN A 24 21.41 20.70 -11.51
N ARG A 25 21.54 19.86 -10.50
CA ARG A 25 21.99 18.48 -10.68
C ARG A 25 21.09 17.73 -11.66
N PRO A 26 21.65 17.11 -12.72
CA PRO A 26 20.85 16.35 -13.67
C PRO A 26 20.15 15.15 -12.99
N ILE A 27 18.83 15.04 -13.16
CA ILE A 27 18.02 13.93 -12.68
C ILE A 27 17.32 13.29 -13.88
N THR A 28 17.45 11.97 -14.00
CA THR A 28 16.65 11.16 -14.93
C THR A 28 15.73 10.24 -14.12
N VAL A 29 14.45 10.26 -14.42
CA VAL A 29 13.45 9.34 -13.88
C VAL A 29 12.98 8.40 -14.97
N ILE A 30 13.00 7.09 -14.70
CA ILE A 30 12.63 6.06 -15.66
C ILE A 30 11.43 5.28 -15.09
N SER A 31 10.39 5.15 -15.88
CA SER A 31 9.14 4.50 -15.49
C SER A 31 8.65 3.52 -16.55
N LYS A 32 8.24 2.34 -16.11
CA LYS A 32 7.58 1.34 -16.95
C LYS A 32 6.20 1.82 -17.43
N GLU A 33 5.49 2.59 -16.59
CA GLU A 33 4.14 3.08 -16.91
C GLU A 33 4.20 4.31 -17.82
N PRO A 34 3.17 4.52 -18.68
CA PRO A 34 3.11 5.64 -19.64
C PRO A 34 2.68 6.96 -19.00
N TYR A 35 2.56 7.03 -17.69
CA TYR A 35 1.96 8.15 -16.97
C TYR A 35 2.99 8.95 -16.18
N VAL A 36 2.72 10.26 -16.04
CA VAL A 36 3.30 11.06 -14.96
C VAL A 36 2.88 10.47 -13.61
N ALA A 37 3.57 10.87 -12.52
CA ALA A 37 3.20 10.39 -11.20
C ALA A 37 1.73 10.69 -10.88
N TYR A 38 1.00 9.69 -10.43
CA TYR A 38 -0.43 9.77 -10.11
C TYR A 38 -0.72 9.24 -8.71
N GLY A 39 -1.88 9.60 -8.17
CA GLY A 39 -2.36 9.16 -6.87
C GLY A 39 -2.80 7.69 -6.89
N ARG A 40 -1.85 6.76 -6.76
CA ARG A 40 -2.13 5.31 -6.78
C ARG A 40 -3.18 4.86 -5.76
N PRO A 41 -3.23 5.37 -4.51
CA PRO A 41 -4.28 4.98 -3.56
C PRO A 41 -5.71 5.32 -4.00
N VAL A 42 -5.89 6.28 -4.93
CA VAL A 42 -7.23 6.73 -5.37
C VAL A 42 -7.67 6.16 -6.73
N ILE A 43 -6.97 5.14 -7.28
CA ILE A 43 -7.43 4.46 -8.50
C ILE A 43 -8.81 3.78 -8.33
N SER A 44 -9.16 3.43 -7.08
CA SER A 44 -10.49 2.91 -6.75
C SER A 44 -11.58 3.96 -6.92
N ASP A 45 -11.29 5.26 -6.67
CA ASP A 45 -12.26 6.33 -6.88
C ASP A 45 -12.49 6.59 -8.38
N PHE A 46 -11.47 6.33 -9.20
CA PHE A 46 -11.63 6.31 -10.66
C PHE A 46 -12.55 5.13 -11.08
N LEU A 47 -12.33 3.93 -10.56
CA LEU A 47 -13.18 2.76 -10.83
C LEU A 47 -14.63 2.99 -10.34
N LYS A 48 -14.84 3.68 -9.21
CA LYS A 48 -16.16 4.10 -8.74
C LYS A 48 -16.85 5.15 -9.61
N GLY A 49 -16.13 5.78 -10.54
CA GLY A 49 -16.61 6.95 -11.29
C GLY A 49 -16.62 8.27 -10.49
N LYS A 50 -16.07 8.27 -9.26
CA LYS A 50 -15.99 9.48 -8.41
C LYS A 50 -14.84 10.41 -8.80
N ALA A 51 -13.83 9.92 -9.50
CA ALA A 51 -12.69 10.70 -9.96
C ALA A 51 -12.46 10.49 -11.46
N LYS A 52 -12.15 11.60 -12.17
CA LYS A 52 -11.69 11.54 -13.56
C LYS A 52 -10.18 11.28 -13.62
N GLU A 53 -9.70 10.77 -14.75
CA GLU A 53 -8.28 10.46 -14.96
C GLU A 53 -7.39 11.69 -14.72
N GLU A 54 -7.79 12.87 -15.20
CA GLU A 54 -7.03 14.10 -15.01
C GLU A 54 -6.79 14.42 -13.53
N LYS A 55 -7.76 14.10 -12.65
CA LYS A 55 -7.61 14.28 -11.20
C LYS A 55 -6.57 13.32 -10.61
N LEU A 56 -6.50 12.08 -11.06
CA LEU A 56 -5.48 11.13 -10.63
C LEU A 56 -4.09 11.59 -11.08
N LEU A 57 -3.96 11.99 -12.34
CA LEU A 57 -2.72 12.47 -12.94
C LEU A 57 -2.26 13.83 -12.38
N SER A 58 -3.10 14.52 -11.61
CA SER A 58 -2.77 15.81 -10.98
C SER A 58 -2.10 15.67 -9.60
N TYR A 59 -1.48 14.52 -9.29
CA TYR A 59 -0.73 14.33 -8.05
C TYR A 59 0.35 15.40 -7.83
N ARG A 60 0.95 15.85 -8.94
CA ARG A 60 1.76 17.07 -9.00
C ARG A 60 1.27 17.94 -10.16
N ARG A 61 1.62 19.24 -10.14
CA ARG A 61 1.27 20.15 -11.24
C ARG A 61 1.84 19.62 -12.55
N LYS A 62 1.18 19.92 -13.66
CA LYS A 62 1.54 19.43 -15.00
C LYS A 62 3.00 19.69 -15.37
N ASP A 63 3.54 20.83 -14.96
CA ASP A 63 4.90 21.25 -15.27
C ASP A 63 5.94 20.81 -14.23
N PHE A 64 5.57 19.94 -13.28
CA PHE A 64 6.43 19.52 -12.16
C PHE A 64 7.80 19.04 -12.61
N TYR A 65 7.88 18.17 -13.61
CA TYR A 65 9.16 17.62 -14.09
C TYR A 65 10.00 18.68 -14.79
N LYS A 66 9.38 19.54 -15.60
CA LYS A 66 10.04 20.67 -16.27
C LYS A 66 10.57 21.68 -15.28
N GLU A 67 9.73 22.12 -14.31
CA GLU A 67 10.11 23.07 -13.26
C GLU A 67 11.25 22.55 -12.39
N ASN A 68 11.33 21.23 -12.23
CA ASN A 68 12.39 20.56 -11.48
C ASN A 68 13.57 20.08 -12.34
N ASN A 69 13.64 20.47 -13.62
CA ASN A 69 14.71 20.06 -14.56
C ASN A 69 14.97 18.55 -14.51
N VAL A 70 13.88 17.76 -14.62
CA VAL A 70 13.90 16.29 -14.61
C VAL A 70 13.69 15.76 -16.00
N ASN A 71 14.61 14.93 -16.48
CA ASN A 71 14.41 14.12 -17.67
C ASN A 71 13.53 12.91 -17.31
N LEU A 72 12.25 12.95 -17.74
CA LEU A 72 11.28 11.87 -17.49
C LEU A 72 11.20 10.95 -18.70
N VAL A 73 11.54 9.66 -18.49
CA VAL A 73 11.47 8.61 -19.49
C VAL A 73 10.34 7.67 -19.09
N LEU A 74 9.29 7.62 -19.91
CA LEU A 74 8.11 6.78 -19.69
C LEU A 74 8.13 5.58 -20.64
N ASN A 75 7.31 4.55 -20.37
CA ASN A 75 7.25 3.28 -21.14
C ASN A 75 8.60 2.56 -21.20
N GLU A 76 9.41 2.65 -20.15
CA GLU A 76 10.74 2.10 -20.14
C GLU A 76 10.97 1.24 -18.89
N GLU A 77 10.99 -0.07 -19.06
CA GLU A 77 11.19 -1.03 -17.98
C GLU A 77 12.67 -1.33 -17.79
N ILE A 78 13.20 -1.07 -16.61
CA ILE A 78 14.57 -1.45 -16.24
C ILE A 78 14.58 -2.92 -15.82
N VAL A 79 15.48 -3.69 -16.43
CA VAL A 79 15.60 -5.14 -16.23
C VAL A 79 16.96 -5.58 -15.71
N ASP A 80 17.97 -4.67 -15.71
CA ASP A 80 19.32 -4.98 -15.24
C ASP A 80 20.07 -3.75 -14.73
N ILE A 81 21.07 -3.98 -13.87
CA ILE A 81 21.99 -2.97 -13.32
C ILE A 81 23.43 -3.44 -13.48
N ASP A 82 24.21 -2.76 -14.30
CA ASP A 82 25.66 -2.93 -14.36
C ASP A 82 26.32 -2.01 -13.33
N VAL A 83 26.56 -2.56 -12.15
CA VAL A 83 27.16 -1.82 -11.01
C VAL A 83 28.58 -1.32 -11.35
N LYS A 84 29.38 -2.12 -12.06
CA LYS A 84 30.76 -1.77 -12.41
C LYS A 84 30.83 -0.59 -13.37
N LYS A 85 29.97 -0.58 -14.38
CA LYS A 85 29.88 0.52 -15.38
C LYS A 85 28.95 1.64 -14.95
N LYS A 86 28.31 1.53 -13.79
CA LYS A 86 27.33 2.49 -13.24
C LYS A 86 26.25 2.87 -14.26
N LYS A 87 25.56 1.87 -14.80
CA LYS A 87 24.45 2.03 -15.72
C LYS A 87 23.32 1.07 -15.40
N VAL A 88 22.10 1.45 -15.75
CA VAL A 88 20.94 0.58 -15.76
C VAL A 88 20.55 0.29 -17.20
N ILE A 89 19.98 -0.88 -17.44
CA ILE A 89 19.65 -1.38 -18.78
C ILE A 89 18.15 -1.70 -18.80
N SER A 90 17.49 -1.19 -19.84
CA SER A 90 16.06 -1.43 -20.03
C SER A 90 15.79 -2.67 -20.87
N ALA A 91 14.52 -3.10 -20.87
CA ALA A 91 14.05 -4.20 -21.72
C ALA A 91 14.17 -3.90 -23.22
N SER A 92 14.14 -2.62 -23.62
CA SER A 92 14.36 -2.16 -24.99
C SER A 92 15.85 -2.09 -25.38
N GLY A 93 16.78 -2.35 -24.46
CA GLY A 93 18.23 -2.29 -24.68
C GLY A 93 18.84 -0.91 -24.47
N ASN A 94 18.07 0.10 -24.06
CA ASN A 94 18.59 1.41 -23.75
C ASN A 94 19.43 1.39 -22.45
N GLU A 95 20.46 2.21 -22.40
CA GLU A 95 21.38 2.33 -21.26
C GLU A 95 21.31 3.72 -20.64
N TYR A 96 21.18 3.79 -19.31
CA TYR A 96 21.14 5.03 -18.57
C TYR A 96 22.24 5.03 -17.51
N LYS A 97 23.17 5.97 -17.59
CA LYS A 97 24.28 6.11 -16.64
C LYS A 97 23.79 6.76 -15.34
N TYR A 98 24.47 6.44 -14.24
CA TYR A 98 24.25 7.10 -12.95
C TYR A 98 25.55 7.34 -12.19
N SER A 99 25.61 8.38 -11.38
CA SER A 99 26.58 8.52 -10.29
C SER A 99 25.96 8.11 -8.95
N LYS A 100 24.67 8.31 -8.81
CA LYS A 100 23.80 7.83 -7.73
C LYS A 100 22.53 7.24 -8.33
N LEU A 101 22.07 6.13 -7.78
CA LEU A 101 20.89 5.40 -8.23
C LEU A 101 19.88 5.27 -7.09
N LEU A 102 18.61 5.56 -7.36
CA LEU A 102 17.49 5.23 -6.48
C LEU A 102 16.61 4.17 -7.14
N ILE A 103 16.40 3.06 -6.46
CA ILE A 103 15.43 2.02 -6.82
C ILE A 103 14.13 2.30 -6.06
N ALA A 104 13.10 2.75 -6.79
CA ALA A 104 11.78 3.10 -6.26
C ALA A 104 10.66 2.42 -7.08
N THR A 105 10.91 1.17 -7.46
CA THR A 105 10.06 0.36 -8.37
C THR A 105 8.78 -0.15 -7.73
N GLY A 106 8.62 0.01 -6.41
CA GLY A 106 7.43 -0.41 -5.69
C GLY A 106 7.23 -1.91 -5.67
N GLY A 107 5.96 -2.35 -5.70
CA GLY A 107 5.57 -3.75 -5.73
C GLY A 107 4.77 -4.10 -6.97
N VAL A 108 4.74 -5.40 -7.27
CA VAL A 108 3.91 -6.01 -8.31
C VAL A 108 2.93 -7.00 -7.68
N PRO A 109 1.74 -7.24 -8.27
CA PRO A 109 0.80 -8.22 -7.76
C PRO A 109 1.43 -9.61 -7.62
N PHE A 110 1.18 -10.26 -6.50
CA PHE A 110 1.48 -11.66 -6.35
C PHE A 110 0.33 -12.48 -6.95
N ILE A 111 0.64 -13.30 -7.96
CA ILE A 111 -0.33 -14.19 -8.61
C ILE A 111 0.13 -15.63 -8.35
N PRO A 112 -0.60 -16.39 -7.50
CA PRO A 112 -0.29 -17.80 -7.29
C PRO A 112 -0.46 -18.62 -8.57
N PRO A 113 0.12 -19.80 -8.65
CA PRO A 113 0.00 -20.68 -9.81
C PRO A 113 -1.37 -21.37 -9.86
N PHE A 114 -2.46 -20.60 -9.73
CA PHE A 114 -3.82 -21.14 -9.90
C PHE A 114 -4.00 -21.68 -11.32
N LYS A 115 -4.62 -22.84 -11.44
CA LYS A 115 -5.15 -23.28 -12.73
C LYS A 115 -6.17 -22.25 -13.19
N GLY A 116 -6.11 -21.84 -14.46
CA GLY A 116 -7.01 -20.83 -15.03
C GLY A 116 -6.60 -19.36 -14.80
N LYS A 117 -5.43 -19.06 -14.16
CA LYS A 117 -4.97 -17.68 -13.92
C LYS A 117 -4.73 -16.85 -15.19
N ASP A 118 -4.54 -17.51 -16.32
CA ASP A 118 -4.27 -16.89 -17.61
C ASP A 118 -5.53 -16.81 -18.52
N LEU A 119 -6.71 -17.19 -18.00
CA LEU A 119 -7.98 -17.05 -18.71
C LEU A 119 -8.29 -15.56 -18.97
N LYS A 120 -9.09 -15.33 -20.02
CA LYS A 120 -9.66 -13.99 -20.24
C LYS A 120 -10.52 -13.58 -19.04
N ASN A 121 -10.52 -12.29 -18.75
CA ASN A 121 -11.25 -11.71 -17.62
C ASN A 121 -10.69 -12.07 -16.21
N VAL A 122 -9.43 -12.49 -16.12
CA VAL A 122 -8.65 -12.50 -14.89
C VAL A 122 -7.83 -11.20 -14.81
N PHE A 123 -7.96 -10.47 -13.73
CA PHE A 123 -7.37 -9.15 -13.52
C PHE A 123 -6.60 -9.06 -12.21
N THR A 124 -5.77 -8.03 -12.11
CA THR A 124 -5.21 -7.49 -10.88
C THR A 124 -5.76 -6.07 -10.66
N PHE A 125 -5.42 -5.43 -9.53
CA PHE A 125 -5.86 -4.07 -9.24
C PHE A 125 -4.79 -3.26 -8.51
N THR A 126 -3.73 -2.87 -9.21
CA THR A 126 -2.60 -2.12 -8.62
C THR A 126 -2.18 -0.90 -9.44
N THR A 127 -2.60 -0.82 -10.70
CA THR A 127 -2.23 0.25 -11.63
C THR A 127 -3.44 1.01 -12.16
N LEU A 128 -3.20 2.18 -12.74
CA LEU A 128 -4.26 2.92 -13.44
C LEU A 128 -4.80 2.13 -14.64
N ASP A 129 -3.93 1.38 -15.34
CA ASP A 129 -4.37 0.52 -16.46
C ASP A 129 -5.28 -0.60 -15.97
N ASP A 130 -5.02 -1.19 -14.80
CA ASP A 130 -5.93 -2.19 -14.22
C ASP A 130 -7.30 -1.57 -13.96
N ALA A 131 -7.34 -0.37 -13.38
CA ALA A 131 -8.59 0.34 -13.12
C ALA A 131 -9.34 0.69 -14.42
N LYS A 132 -8.63 1.13 -15.46
CA LYS A 132 -9.20 1.40 -16.79
C LYS A 132 -9.80 0.14 -17.43
N LYS A 133 -9.09 -0.99 -17.38
CA LYS A 133 -9.57 -2.27 -17.90
C LYS A 133 -10.84 -2.72 -17.19
N LEU A 134 -10.84 -2.71 -15.84
CA LEU A 134 -12.03 -3.07 -15.06
C LEU A 134 -13.22 -2.15 -15.34
N LEU A 135 -12.99 -0.84 -15.43
CA LEU A 135 -14.03 0.12 -15.75
C LEU A 135 -14.62 -0.11 -17.15
N SER A 136 -13.77 -0.42 -18.15
CA SER A 136 -14.22 -0.62 -19.51
C SER A 136 -15.17 -1.80 -19.68
N ILE A 137 -15.00 -2.88 -18.88
CA ILE A 137 -15.81 -4.09 -18.96
C ILE A 137 -16.95 -4.12 -17.94
N SER A 138 -16.95 -3.21 -16.94
CA SER A 138 -17.90 -3.26 -15.81
C SER A 138 -19.36 -3.19 -16.22
N LYS A 139 -19.69 -2.62 -17.39
CA LYS A 139 -21.05 -2.53 -17.92
C LYS A 139 -21.53 -3.82 -18.56
N ASP A 140 -20.62 -4.70 -18.96
CA ASP A 140 -20.92 -5.93 -19.71
C ASP A 140 -20.94 -7.17 -18.79
N ILE A 141 -20.60 -7.00 -17.50
CA ILE A 141 -20.52 -8.07 -16.51
C ILE A 141 -21.58 -7.90 -15.42
N LYS A 142 -22.01 -9.00 -14.84
CA LYS A 142 -22.99 -9.03 -13.74
C LYS A 142 -22.40 -9.45 -12.41
N LYS A 143 -21.40 -10.34 -12.44
CA LYS A 143 -20.82 -10.95 -11.24
C LYS A 143 -19.28 -10.85 -11.29
N ALA A 144 -18.70 -10.51 -10.17
CA ALA A 144 -17.25 -10.50 -9.99
C ALA A 144 -16.84 -11.29 -8.75
N VAL A 145 -15.75 -12.03 -8.84
CA VAL A 145 -15.12 -12.66 -7.69
C VAL A 145 -13.80 -11.96 -7.42
N VAL A 146 -13.60 -11.49 -6.19
CA VAL A 146 -12.36 -10.90 -5.71
C VAL A 146 -11.67 -11.90 -4.79
N ILE A 147 -10.49 -12.36 -5.17
CA ILE A 147 -9.66 -13.24 -4.35
C ILE A 147 -8.71 -12.36 -3.53
N GLY A 148 -8.92 -12.34 -2.21
CA GLY A 148 -8.19 -11.54 -1.23
C GLY A 148 -9.05 -10.45 -0.59
N GLY A 149 -9.23 -10.52 0.73
CA GLY A 149 -9.94 -9.55 1.56
C GLY A 149 -9.04 -8.46 2.16
N GLY A 150 -7.88 -8.21 1.56
CA GLY A 150 -6.99 -7.11 1.91
C GLY A 150 -7.43 -5.77 1.33
N LEU A 151 -6.68 -4.67 1.62
CA LEU A 151 -7.01 -3.31 1.18
C LEU A 151 -7.26 -3.20 -0.34
N ILE A 152 -6.42 -3.82 -1.16
CA ILE A 152 -6.52 -3.79 -2.62
C ILE A 152 -7.80 -4.50 -3.07
N GLY A 153 -8.07 -5.69 -2.52
CA GLY A 153 -9.27 -6.47 -2.85
C GLY A 153 -10.54 -5.73 -2.49
N LEU A 154 -10.64 -5.21 -1.27
CA LEU A 154 -11.82 -4.46 -0.83
C LEU A 154 -12.05 -3.19 -1.65
N LYS A 155 -10.98 -2.49 -2.05
CA LYS A 155 -11.12 -1.28 -2.89
C LYS A 155 -11.51 -1.61 -4.33
N SER A 156 -11.06 -2.75 -4.87
CA SER A 156 -11.56 -3.22 -6.17
C SER A 156 -13.02 -3.65 -6.10
N ALA A 157 -13.39 -4.38 -5.03
CA ALA A 157 -14.77 -4.79 -4.77
C ALA A 157 -15.71 -3.60 -4.65
N GLU A 158 -15.34 -2.58 -3.87
CA GLU A 158 -16.10 -1.34 -3.71
C GLU A 158 -16.24 -0.59 -5.05
N GLY A 159 -15.18 -0.58 -5.87
CA GLY A 159 -15.20 0.03 -7.20
C GLY A 159 -16.18 -0.68 -8.14
N LEU A 160 -16.12 -2.01 -8.22
CA LEU A 160 -17.01 -2.82 -9.06
C LEU A 160 -18.48 -2.77 -8.58
N HIS A 161 -18.68 -2.84 -7.26
CA HIS A 161 -20.02 -2.70 -6.67
C HIS A 161 -20.66 -1.35 -7.02
N ALA A 162 -19.89 -0.25 -7.01
CA ALA A 162 -20.37 1.07 -7.41
C ALA A 162 -20.76 1.15 -8.91
N GLN A 163 -20.26 0.25 -9.75
CA GLN A 163 -20.67 0.08 -11.15
C GLN A 163 -21.90 -0.83 -11.32
N GLY A 164 -22.50 -1.31 -10.22
CA GLY A 164 -23.67 -2.20 -10.26
C GLY A 164 -23.34 -3.68 -10.40
N VAL A 165 -22.08 -4.07 -10.29
CA VAL A 165 -21.65 -5.47 -10.36
C VAL A 165 -21.90 -6.16 -9.01
N LYS A 166 -22.50 -7.36 -9.00
CA LYS A 166 -22.59 -8.20 -7.80
C LYS A 166 -21.21 -8.76 -7.49
N VAL A 167 -20.71 -8.51 -6.28
CA VAL A 167 -19.36 -8.89 -5.89
C VAL A 167 -19.36 -9.96 -4.79
N SER A 168 -18.53 -10.99 -4.97
CA SER A 168 -18.17 -11.96 -3.95
C SER A 168 -16.70 -11.85 -3.61
N ILE A 169 -16.34 -11.82 -2.32
CA ILE A 169 -14.96 -11.75 -1.85
C ILE A 169 -14.60 -13.08 -1.20
N VAL A 170 -13.42 -13.62 -1.54
CA VAL A 170 -12.87 -14.85 -0.97
C VAL A 170 -11.56 -14.51 -0.24
N GLU A 171 -11.54 -14.77 1.06
CA GLU A 171 -10.40 -14.50 1.93
C GLU A 171 -9.93 -15.79 2.61
N LEU A 172 -8.63 -16.05 2.59
CA LEU A 172 -8.02 -17.22 3.21
C LEU A 172 -8.03 -17.14 4.74
N MET A 173 -7.88 -15.93 5.27
CA MET A 173 -7.86 -15.70 6.72
C MET A 173 -9.27 -15.75 7.31
N ASP A 174 -9.34 -15.78 8.64
CA ASP A 174 -10.57 -15.80 9.41
C ASP A 174 -11.38 -14.49 9.39
N ARG A 175 -10.87 -13.46 8.71
CA ARG A 175 -11.49 -12.14 8.57
C ARG A 175 -10.87 -11.33 7.45
N ILE A 176 -11.58 -10.32 6.98
CA ILE A 176 -11.02 -9.31 6.08
C ILE A 176 -10.00 -8.43 6.81
N LEU A 177 -9.09 -7.80 6.06
CA LEU A 177 -8.08 -6.87 6.57
C LEU A 177 -7.30 -7.42 7.77
N SER A 178 -7.00 -8.71 7.79
CA SER A 178 -6.37 -9.42 8.90
C SER A 178 -5.06 -8.79 9.41
N LEU A 179 -4.36 -8.02 8.57
CA LEU A 179 -3.16 -7.27 8.94
C LEU A 179 -3.44 -5.91 9.58
N ALA A 180 -4.66 -5.38 9.45
CA ALA A 180 -5.06 -4.05 9.93
C ALA A 180 -6.15 -4.09 11.00
N PHE A 181 -6.88 -5.21 11.10
CA PHE A 181 -8.04 -5.36 11.98
C PHE A 181 -7.89 -6.57 12.90
N ASP A 182 -8.53 -6.50 14.07
CA ASP A 182 -8.86 -7.67 14.88
C ASP A 182 -10.22 -8.26 14.44
N LYS A 183 -10.66 -9.32 15.12
CA LYS A 183 -11.91 -10.01 14.76
C LYS A 183 -13.14 -9.12 14.86
N VAL A 184 -13.22 -8.28 15.89
CA VAL A 184 -14.38 -7.40 16.12
C VAL A 184 -14.47 -6.34 15.04
N SER A 185 -13.38 -5.65 14.77
CA SER A 185 -13.35 -4.63 13.71
C SER A 185 -13.58 -5.22 12.31
N GLY A 186 -13.06 -6.43 12.04
CA GLY A 186 -13.32 -7.16 10.81
C GLY A 186 -14.81 -7.47 10.64
N SER A 187 -15.43 -8.07 11.65
CA SER A 187 -16.87 -8.42 11.63
C SER A 187 -17.79 -7.21 11.44
N ILE A 188 -17.46 -6.07 12.05
CA ILE A 188 -18.24 -4.82 11.86
C ILE A 188 -18.25 -4.39 10.40
N VAL A 189 -17.09 -4.44 9.73
CA VAL A 189 -17.01 -4.07 8.31
C VAL A 189 -17.65 -5.13 7.42
N GLU A 190 -17.51 -6.43 7.74
CA GLU A 190 -18.16 -7.53 7.02
C GLU A 190 -19.69 -7.43 7.11
N ASN A 191 -20.25 -7.10 8.28
CA ASN A 191 -21.66 -6.84 8.45
C ASN A 191 -22.13 -5.70 7.53
N ARG A 192 -21.36 -4.59 7.49
CA ARG A 192 -21.69 -3.49 6.58
C ARG A 192 -21.63 -3.91 5.11
N MET A 193 -20.69 -4.75 4.73
CA MET A 193 -20.59 -5.29 3.37
C MET A 193 -21.78 -6.16 3.02
N SER A 194 -22.22 -7.01 3.94
CA SER A 194 -23.44 -7.80 3.80
C SER A 194 -24.69 -6.94 3.60
N ASP A 195 -24.82 -5.84 4.37
CA ASP A 195 -25.96 -4.91 4.26
C ASP A 195 -26.04 -4.22 2.90
N VAL A 196 -24.91 -4.08 2.20
CA VAL A 196 -24.90 -3.54 0.84
C VAL A 196 -24.88 -4.61 -0.25
N GLY A 197 -25.05 -5.89 0.13
CA GLY A 197 -25.22 -7.01 -0.82
C GLY A 197 -23.91 -7.59 -1.36
N ILE A 198 -22.80 -7.46 -0.62
CA ILE A 198 -21.53 -8.11 -0.95
C ILE A 198 -21.39 -9.38 -0.14
N ASP A 199 -21.16 -10.49 -0.83
CA ASP A 199 -20.92 -11.79 -0.22
C ASP A 199 -19.43 -11.90 0.20
N VAL A 200 -19.15 -12.24 1.46
CA VAL A 200 -17.80 -12.46 1.97
C VAL A 200 -17.63 -13.91 2.43
N TYR A 201 -16.61 -14.59 1.94
CA TYR A 201 -16.24 -15.95 2.30
C TYR A 201 -14.85 -15.92 2.95
N THR A 202 -14.80 -15.95 4.26
CA THR A 202 -13.57 -16.08 5.06
C THR A 202 -13.20 -17.56 5.26
N GLU A 203 -11.97 -17.84 5.70
CA GLU A 203 -11.42 -19.20 5.84
C GLU A 203 -11.57 -20.02 4.55
N ALA A 204 -11.60 -19.35 3.40
CA ALA A 204 -11.89 -19.92 2.10
C ALA A 204 -10.65 -19.86 1.19
N SER A 205 -10.17 -21.01 0.76
CA SER A 205 -9.01 -21.15 -0.11
C SER A 205 -9.47 -21.40 -1.56
N THR A 206 -9.07 -20.54 -2.48
CA THR A 206 -9.27 -20.77 -3.92
C THR A 206 -8.37 -21.92 -4.38
N GLU A 207 -8.94 -22.88 -5.11
CA GLU A 207 -8.25 -24.01 -5.71
C GLU A 207 -7.93 -23.74 -7.18
N GLU A 208 -8.93 -23.32 -7.96
CA GLU A 208 -8.78 -22.98 -9.38
C GLU A 208 -9.75 -21.88 -9.83
N ILE A 209 -9.43 -21.25 -10.95
CA ILE A 209 -10.30 -20.35 -11.70
C ILE A 209 -10.91 -21.16 -12.84
N LEU A 210 -12.24 -21.13 -12.94
CA LEU A 210 -13.02 -21.99 -13.82
C LEU A 210 -13.18 -21.38 -15.22
N ASP A 211 -12.98 -22.24 -16.24
CA ASP A 211 -13.18 -21.93 -17.64
C ASP A 211 -14.63 -22.21 -18.08
N ASP A 212 -15.19 -21.37 -18.94
CA ASP A 212 -16.48 -21.58 -19.60
C ASP A 212 -16.39 -22.55 -20.80
N GLY A 213 -15.19 -23.07 -21.13
CA GLY A 213 -14.91 -23.89 -22.27
C GLY A 213 -14.54 -23.11 -23.54
N GLN A 214 -14.52 -21.76 -23.47
CA GLN A 214 -14.14 -20.85 -24.56
C GLN A 214 -12.94 -19.97 -24.18
N GLY A 215 -12.32 -20.26 -23.03
CA GLY A 215 -11.17 -19.52 -22.52
C GLY A 215 -11.53 -18.26 -21.70
N ASN A 216 -12.80 -18.10 -21.30
CA ASN A 216 -13.22 -17.02 -20.42
C ASN A 216 -13.48 -17.56 -19.02
N VAL A 217 -13.40 -16.67 -18.03
CA VAL A 217 -13.78 -16.98 -16.65
C VAL A 217 -15.30 -17.23 -16.54
N ARG A 218 -15.69 -18.27 -15.78
CA ARG A 218 -17.07 -18.47 -15.29
C ARG A 218 -17.20 -18.46 -13.76
N GLY A 219 -16.09 -18.30 -13.06
CA GLY A 219 -16.04 -18.28 -11.58
C GLY A 219 -14.78 -18.92 -11.04
N ILE A 220 -14.85 -19.32 -9.77
CA ILE A 220 -13.76 -20.03 -9.08
C ILE A 220 -14.30 -21.28 -8.38
N ARG A 221 -13.41 -22.25 -8.11
CA ARG A 221 -13.65 -23.36 -7.18
C ARG A 221 -12.82 -23.16 -5.92
N LEU A 222 -13.48 -23.33 -4.78
CA LEU A 222 -12.83 -23.38 -3.48
C LEU A 222 -12.34 -24.80 -3.15
N LYS A 223 -11.34 -24.92 -2.30
CA LYS A 223 -11.00 -26.20 -1.67
C LYS A 223 -12.27 -26.75 -0.97
N GLY A 224 -12.58 -28.02 -1.23
CA GLY A 224 -13.83 -28.63 -0.78
C GLY A 224 -14.95 -28.62 -1.82
N GLY A 225 -14.70 -28.11 -3.06
CA GLY A 225 -15.53 -28.31 -4.23
C GLY A 225 -16.64 -27.25 -4.44
N ARG A 226 -16.84 -26.31 -3.51
CA ARG A 226 -17.81 -25.23 -3.69
C ARG A 226 -17.37 -24.31 -4.83
N GLU A 227 -18.29 -24.01 -5.75
CA GLU A 227 -18.06 -23.05 -6.82
C GLU A 227 -18.74 -21.71 -6.51
N ILE A 228 -18.08 -20.61 -6.90
CA ILE A 228 -18.59 -19.23 -6.84
C ILE A 228 -18.55 -18.69 -8.25
N GLU A 229 -19.73 -18.36 -8.78
CA GLU A 229 -19.87 -17.83 -10.14
C GLU A 229 -19.34 -16.41 -10.27
N GLY A 230 -18.72 -16.10 -11.41
CA GLY A 230 -18.24 -14.76 -11.74
C GLY A 230 -17.85 -14.64 -13.20
N ASP A 231 -18.24 -13.55 -13.84
CA ASP A 231 -17.87 -13.20 -15.20
C ASP A 231 -16.42 -12.71 -15.28
N ILE A 232 -15.89 -12.25 -14.14
CA ILE A 232 -14.51 -11.84 -13.93
C ILE A 232 -13.95 -12.33 -12.61
N VAL A 233 -12.63 -12.44 -12.54
CA VAL A 233 -11.87 -12.66 -11.30
C VAL A 233 -10.83 -11.56 -11.12
N VAL A 234 -10.80 -10.95 -9.92
CA VAL A 234 -9.73 -10.02 -9.52
C VAL A 234 -8.85 -10.69 -8.48
N ILE A 235 -7.56 -10.91 -8.80
CA ILE A 235 -6.57 -11.47 -7.88
C ILE A 235 -5.93 -10.32 -7.09
N ALA A 236 -6.18 -10.25 -5.79
CA ALA A 236 -5.77 -9.16 -4.90
C ALA A 236 -5.21 -9.67 -3.55
N ILE A 237 -4.37 -10.71 -3.59
CA ILE A 237 -3.82 -11.40 -2.40
C ILE A 237 -2.48 -10.83 -1.92
N GLY A 238 -2.15 -9.62 -2.33
CA GLY A 238 -0.96 -8.89 -1.93
C GLY A 238 -0.01 -8.57 -3.08
N VAL A 239 1.06 -7.90 -2.73
CA VAL A 239 2.13 -7.48 -3.65
C VAL A 239 3.48 -7.99 -3.17
N VAL A 240 4.40 -8.20 -4.11
CA VAL A 240 5.80 -8.51 -3.83
C VAL A 240 6.69 -7.40 -4.38
N PRO A 241 7.82 -7.11 -3.74
CA PRO A 241 8.77 -6.11 -4.20
C PRO A 241 9.21 -6.34 -5.66
N ASN A 242 9.16 -5.29 -6.47
CA ASN A 242 9.62 -5.33 -7.86
C ASN A 242 11.14 -5.10 -7.93
N ALA A 243 11.91 -6.13 -7.59
CA ALA A 243 13.36 -6.01 -7.39
C ALA A 243 14.18 -7.19 -7.92
N SER A 244 13.61 -8.02 -8.81
CA SER A 244 14.32 -9.21 -9.34
C SER A 244 15.65 -8.86 -10.03
N PHE A 245 15.72 -7.73 -10.71
CA PHE A 245 16.93 -7.21 -11.36
C PHE A 245 17.99 -6.75 -10.35
N ALA A 246 17.59 -6.25 -9.18
CA ALA A 246 18.50 -5.81 -8.13
C ALA A 246 19.28 -6.98 -7.51
N LYS A 247 18.63 -8.14 -7.34
CA LYS A 247 19.28 -9.36 -6.83
C LYS A 247 20.41 -9.82 -7.75
N LYS A 248 20.20 -9.77 -9.07
CA LYS A 248 21.23 -10.13 -10.06
C LYS A 248 22.45 -9.21 -9.98
N ALA A 249 22.26 -7.94 -9.61
CA ALA A 249 23.31 -6.96 -9.45
C ALA A 249 24.12 -7.10 -8.13
N GLY A 250 23.80 -8.06 -7.26
CA GLY A 250 24.47 -8.27 -5.97
C GLY A 250 23.98 -7.34 -4.86
N ILE A 251 22.80 -6.73 -5.04
CA ILE A 251 22.15 -5.95 -3.99
C ILE A 251 21.53 -6.91 -2.98
N GLU A 252 21.84 -6.69 -1.70
CA GLU A 252 21.31 -7.53 -0.62
C GLU A 252 19.81 -7.37 -0.45
N MET A 253 19.14 -8.52 -0.33
CA MET A 253 17.69 -8.61 -0.22
C MET A 253 17.30 -9.70 0.77
N ASN A 254 16.22 -9.45 1.51
CA ASN A 254 15.43 -10.47 2.17
C ASN A 254 14.08 -10.60 1.41
N ARG A 255 12.99 -10.08 1.93
CA ARG A 255 11.73 -9.93 1.19
C ARG A 255 11.78 -8.75 0.22
N GLY A 256 12.44 -7.65 0.61
CA GLY A 256 12.72 -6.46 -0.17
C GLY A 256 14.21 -6.13 -0.21
N ILE A 257 14.57 -5.02 -0.82
CA ILE A 257 15.94 -4.51 -0.83
C ILE A 257 16.28 -4.01 0.57
N LEU A 258 17.31 -4.59 1.19
CA LEU A 258 17.78 -4.16 2.50
C LEU A 258 18.48 -2.80 2.39
N VAL A 259 18.06 -1.85 3.22
CA VAL A 259 18.66 -0.52 3.30
C VAL A 259 19.09 -0.18 4.73
N ASP A 260 20.05 0.71 4.87
CA ASP A 260 20.41 1.31 6.16
C ASP A 260 19.46 2.47 6.52
N ASP A 261 19.73 3.15 7.63
CA ASP A 261 18.94 4.29 8.07
C ASP A 261 19.09 5.54 7.17
N HIS A 262 20.01 5.51 6.23
CA HIS A 262 20.19 6.54 5.18
C HIS A 262 19.52 6.14 3.86
N MET A 263 18.79 5.02 3.84
CA MET A 263 18.18 4.40 2.66
C MET A 263 19.20 3.91 1.62
N GLU A 264 20.49 3.77 1.99
CA GLU A 264 21.54 3.22 1.13
C GLU A 264 21.57 1.69 1.24
N THR A 265 21.81 1.01 0.13
CA THR A 265 21.96 -0.46 0.08
C THR A 265 23.38 -0.86 0.49
N ASN A 266 23.68 -2.17 0.50
CA ASN A 266 25.05 -2.67 0.64
C ASN A 266 26.03 -2.16 -0.45
N ILE A 267 25.52 -1.63 -1.57
CA ILE A 267 26.32 -1.08 -2.66
C ILE A 267 26.33 0.44 -2.60
N LYS A 268 27.50 1.03 -2.30
CA LYS A 268 27.69 2.47 -2.15
C LYS A 268 27.18 3.26 -3.36
N GLY A 269 26.31 4.23 -3.11
CA GLY A 269 25.71 5.10 -4.13
C GLY A 269 24.45 4.53 -4.76
N ILE A 270 23.98 3.35 -4.32
CA ILE A 270 22.67 2.78 -4.68
C ILE A 270 21.76 2.81 -3.46
N TYR A 271 20.59 3.40 -3.63
CA TYR A 271 19.54 3.60 -2.63
C TYR A 271 18.28 2.86 -3.02
N ALA A 272 17.43 2.54 -2.06
CA ALA A 272 16.09 2.04 -2.34
C ALA A 272 15.05 2.72 -1.43
N ALA A 273 13.82 2.91 -1.92
CA ALA A 273 12.74 3.56 -1.16
C ALA A 273 11.35 3.12 -1.64
N GLY A 274 10.37 3.14 -0.72
CA GLY A 274 9.00 2.71 -0.94
C GLY A 274 8.82 1.20 -0.80
N ASP A 275 7.78 0.64 -1.41
CA ASP A 275 7.36 -0.76 -1.22
C ASP A 275 8.42 -1.79 -1.63
N VAL A 276 9.45 -1.37 -2.36
CA VAL A 276 10.58 -2.21 -2.75
C VAL A 276 11.62 -2.35 -1.64
N ALA A 277 11.67 -1.39 -0.70
CA ALA A 277 12.69 -1.28 0.33
C ALA A 277 12.25 -1.95 1.64
N GLU A 278 13.15 -2.69 2.25
CA GLU A 278 13.00 -3.24 3.58
C GLU A 278 13.81 -2.36 4.55
N ALA A 279 13.09 -1.48 5.25
CA ALA A 279 13.65 -0.41 6.08
C ALA A 279 13.20 -0.54 7.54
N LYS A 280 13.80 0.24 8.43
CA LYS A 280 13.52 0.27 9.86
C LYS A 280 12.03 0.50 10.14
N GLN A 281 11.48 -0.26 11.07
CA GLN A 281 10.13 -0.07 11.61
C GLN A 281 10.21 0.60 12.97
N PHE A 282 9.39 1.63 13.17
CA PHE A 282 9.46 2.52 14.34
C PHE A 282 9.31 1.83 15.69
N LEU A 283 8.34 0.89 15.82
CA LEU A 283 8.03 0.27 17.11
C LEU A 283 8.97 -0.88 17.48
N TYR A 284 9.46 -1.64 16.48
CA TYR A 284 10.20 -2.88 16.72
C TYR A 284 11.69 -2.77 16.37
N GLU A 285 12.12 -1.63 15.83
CA GLU A 285 13.49 -1.36 15.37
C GLU A 285 14.04 -2.40 14.36
N GLN A 286 13.18 -3.28 13.86
CA GLN A 286 13.49 -4.29 12.86
C GLN A 286 13.25 -3.73 11.45
N LYS A 287 14.00 -4.26 10.49
CA LYS A 287 13.74 -3.94 9.07
C LYS A 287 12.54 -4.73 8.57
N MET A 288 11.62 -4.05 7.91
CA MET A 288 10.38 -4.62 7.38
C MET A 288 9.97 -3.94 6.09
N LEU A 289 9.15 -4.63 5.30
CA LEU A 289 8.37 -4.00 4.24
C LEU A 289 7.19 -3.25 4.83
N LEU A 290 7.08 -1.96 4.55
CA LEU A 290 5.95 -1.12 4.93
C LEU A 290 5.38 -0.43 3.69
N PRO A 291 4.51 -1.10 2.91
CA PRO A 291 3.94 -0.56 1.68
C PRO A 291 2.85 0.49 2.00
N ILE A 292 3.28 1.64 2.49
CA ILE A 292 2.43 2.75 2.94
C ILE A 292 2.85 4.03 2.21
N TRP A 293 1.91 4.68 1.54
CA TRP A 293 2.15 5.83 0.68
C TRP A 293 2.89 7.00 1.36
N PRO A 294 2.51 7.50 2.54
CA PRO A 294 3.24 8.56 3.23
C PRO A 294 4.66 8.14 3.62
N ASP A 295 4.85 6.86 3.98
CA ASP A 295 6.13 6.34 4.38
C ASP A 295 7.09 6.20 3.20
N ALA A 296 6.59 5.72 2.06
CA ALA A 296 7.34 5.68 0.81
C ALA A 296 7.82 7.09 0.38
N TYR A 297 6.99 8.13 0.58
CA TYR A 297 7.39 9.51 0.35
C TYR A 297 8.54 9.94 1.28
N LYS A 298 8.43 9.63 2.58
CA LYS A 298 9.45 9.94 3.58
C LYS A 298 10.77 9.25 3.27
N GLN A 299 10.75 7.95 2.95
CA GLN A 299 11.91 7.19 2.53
C GLN A 299 12.57 7.80 1.28
N GLY A 300 11.78 8.14 0.27
CA GLY A 300 12.25 8.81 -0.94
C GLY A 300 12.96 10.13 -0.64
N ARG A 301 12.41 10.94 0.27
CA ARG A 301 13.05 12.20 0.70
C ARG A 301 14.37 11.97 1.41
N VAL A 302 14.46 10.99 2.32
CA VAL A 302 15.69 10.63 3.02
C VAL A 302 16.75 10.19 2.01
N ALA A 303 16.40 9.28 1.10
CA ALA A 303 17.29 8.86 0.01
C ALA A 303 17.77 10.06 -0.82
N GLY A 304 16.86 10.94 -1.24
CA GLY A 304 17.17 12.11 -2.05
C GLY A 304 18.18 13.05 -1.42
N TYR A 305 18.06 13.35 -0.11
CA TYR A 305 19.05 14.14 0.62
C TYR A 305 20.42 13.45 0.68
N ASN A 306 20.45 12.15 1.02
CA ASN A 306 21.70 11.40 1.14
C ASN A 306 22.40 11.23 -0.22
N MET A 307 21.66 11.11 -1.31
CA MET A 307 22.21 11.07 -2.67
C MET A 307 22.98 12.34 -3.06
N ILE A 308 22.70 13.48 -2.43
CA ILE A 308 23.40 14.76 -2.67
C ILE A 308 24.36 15.13 -1.55
N GLY A 309 24.63 14.21 -0.59
CA GLY A 309 25.58 14.42 0.51
C GLY A 309 25.03 15.21 1.70
N ILE A 310 23.72 15.39 1.78
CA ILE A 310 23.05 15.96 2.96
C ILE A 310 22.58 14.82 3.84
N GLU A 311 23.28 14.59 4.92
CA GLU A 311 22.96 13.52 5.86
C GLU A 311 21.53 13.66 6.42
N ARG A 312 20.74 12.62 6.25
CA ARG A 312 19.41 12.46 6.85
C ARG A 312 19.20 11.02 7.25
N VAL A 313 18.69 10.83 8.46
CA VAL A 313 18.36 9.53 9.03
C VAL A 313 16.87 9.28 8.88
N TYR A 314 16.53 8.07 8.50
CA TYR A 314 15.16 7.56 8.52
C TYR A 314 14.87 6.96 9.90
N ASP A 315 14.00 7.60 10.65
CA ASP A 315 13.64 7.25 12.05
C ASP A 315 12.65 6.08 12.15
N GLY A 316 12.33 5.45 11.03
CA GLY A 316 11.43 4.31 10.94
C GLY A 316 10.02 4.68 10.49
N GLY A 317 9.33 3.69 9.90
CA GLY A 317 7.93 3.76 9.51
C GLY A 317 7.00 3.25 10.60
N LEU A 318 5.84 3.86 10.72
CA LEU A 318 4.74 3.37 11.57
C LEU A 318 3.69 2.72 10.68
N ALA A 319 3.40 1.43 10.89
CA ALA A 319 2.30 0.77 10.21
C ALA A 319 1.00 1.50 10.52
N MET A 320 0.37 2.10 9.52
CA MET A 320 -0.87 2.86 9.65
C MET A 320 -1.68 2.78 8.37
N ASN A 321 -2.97 2.49 8.50
CA ASN A 321 -3.92 2.48 7.40
C ASN A 321 -5.13 3.33 7.77
N SER A 322 -5.51 4.27 6.91
CA SER A 322 -6.76 5.03 7.03
C SER A 322 -7.53 4.90 5.73
N ILE A 323 -8.72 4.33 5.80
CA ILE A 323 -9.50 3.97 4.63
C ILE A 323 -10.99 4.03 4.95
N GLU A 324 -11.79 4.51 3.99
CA GLU A 324 -13.23 4.33 4.00
C GLU A 324 -13.59 3.09 3.18
N LEU A 325 -14.43 2.23 3.73
CA LEU A 325 -14.94 1.01 3.11
C LEU A 325 -16.46 0.99 3.21
N PHE A 326 -17.15 1.01 2.05
CA PHE A 326 -18.61 0.94 1.97
C PHE A 326 -19.34 1.96 2.86
N GLY A 327 -18.75 3.16 3.01
CA GLY A 327 -19.28 4.26 3.83
C GLY A 327 -18.90 4.18 5.31
N VAL A 328 -18.06 3.23 5.73
CA VAL A 328 -17.51 3.14 7.08
C VAL A 328 -16.06 3.60 7.06
N SER A 329 -15.76 4.69 7.77
CA SER A 329 -14.40 5.18 7.94
C SER A 329 -13.64 4.31 8.93
N THR A 330 -12.39 3.98 8.60
CA THR A 330 -11.55 3.15 9.47
C THR A 330 -10.14 3.70 9.56
N ILE A 331 -9.49 3.51 10.70
CA ILE A 331 -8.07 3.76 10.86
C ILE A 331 -7.47 2.78 11.86
N SER A 332 -6.32 2.25 11.53
CA SER A 332 -5.50 1.46 12.45
C SER A 332 -4.07 1.91 12.40
N ALA A 333 -3.37 1.85 13.54
CA ALA A 333 -1.96 2.18 13.61
C ALA A 333 -1.23 1.35 14.67
N GLY A 334 0.06 1.12 14.43
CA GLY A 334 0.98 0.52 15.38
C GLY A 334 0.71 -0.95 15.72
N ALA A 335 1.05 -1.34 16.93
CA ALA A 335 0.89 -2.69 17.47
C ALA A 335 -0.53 -2.92 18.02
N HIS A 336 -1.54 -2.73 17.18
CA HIS A 336 -2.95 -2.81 17.59
C HIS A 336 -3.46 -4.23 17.91
N THR A 337 -2.80 -5.26 17.38
CA THR A 337 -3.15 -6.67 17.59
C THR A 337 -1.87 -7.48 17.73
N PRO A 338 -1.19 -7.42 18.89
CA PRO A 338 0.04 -8.15 19.14
C PRO A 338 -0.23 -9.66 19.12
N GLN A 339 0.71 -10.45 18.54
CA GLN A 339 0.59 -11.91 18.50
C GLN A 339 0.62 -12.55 19.88
N ASN A 340 1.49 -12.04 20.77
CA ASN A 340 1.47 -12.37 22.20
C ASN A 340 0.88 -11.17 22.96
N PRO A 341 -0.32 -11.30 23.57
CA PRO A 341 -0.97 -10.20 24.30
C PRO A 341 -0.43 -9.98 25.70
N GLU A 342 0.49 -10.82 26.19
CA GLU A 342 1.08 -10.69 27.51
C GLU A 342 1.80 -9.35 27.69
N GLY A 343 1.51 -8.65 28.79
CA GLY A 343 2.05 -7.32 29.08
C GLY A 343 1.40 -6.17 28.31
N TYR A 344 0.32 -6.46 27.54
CA TYR A 344 -0.49 -5.43 26.89
C TYR A 344 -1.83 -5.24 27.61
N GLU A 345 -2.29 -4.00 27.64
CA GLU A 345 -3.63 -3.63 28.10
C GLU A 345 -4.45 -3.14 26.90
N PHE A 346 -5.74 -3.47 26.89
CA PHE A 346 -6.65 -3.07 25.82
C PHE A 346 -7.81 -2.27 26.38
N LEU A 347 -7.98 -1.05 25.89
CA LEU A 347 -9.18 -0.25 26.13
C LEU A 347 -10.09 -0.40 24.94
N ILE A 348 -11.35 -0.79 25.17
CA ILE A 348 -12.29 -1.11 24.08
C ILE A 348 -13.63 -0.44 24.33
N ASP A 349 -14.18 0.20 23.28
CA ASP A 349 -15.54 0.69 23.19
C ASP A 349 -16.16 0.20 21.89
N VAL A 350 -17.33 -0.45 21.95
CA VAL A 350 -17.98 -1.09 20.79
C VAL A 350 -19.46 -0.76 20.74
N ASP A 351 -19.94 -0.40 19.55
CA ASP A 351 -21.37 -0.27 19.20
C ASP A 351 -21.56 -0.81 17.78
N GLU A 352 -21.79 -2.12 17.68
CA GLU A 352 -21.93 -2.83 16.40
C GLU A 352 -23.11 -2.33 15.58
N LYS A 353 -24.21 -1.90 16.23
CA LYS A 353 -25.41 -1.38 15.55
C LYS A 353 -25.13 -0.08 14.79
N ARG A 354 -24.14 0.68 15.23
CA ARG A 354 -23.69 1.92 14.58
C ARG A 354 -22.39 1.76 13.80
N TYR A 355 -21.92 0.52 13.60
CA TYR A 355 -20.63 0.23 12.99
C TYR A 355 -19.47 0.99 13.66
N ARG A 356 -19.50 1.08 15.00
CA ARG A 356 -18.50 1.83 15.76
C ARG A 356 -17.67 0.89 16.63
N TYR A 357 -16.36 1.03 16.53
CA TYR A 357 -15.38 0.33 17.34
C TYR A 357 -14.17 1.21 17.61
N ARG A 358 -13.77 1.27 18.86
CA ARG A 358 -12.53 1.92 19.28
C ARG A 358 -11.77 0.96 20.19
N LYS A 359 -10.56 0.63 19.77
CA LYS A 359 -9.61 -0.14 20.57
C LYS A 359 -8.30 0.62 20.63
N ILE A 360 -7.79 0.76 21.84
CA ILE A 360 -6.49 1.35 22.13
C ILE A 360 -5.66 0.28 22.83
N THR A 361 -4.47 0.04 22.31
CA THR A 361 -3.51 -0.94 22.84
C THR A 361 -2.41 -0.21 23.58
N LEU A 362 -2.25 -0.56 24.85
CA LEU A 362 -1.23 0.00 25.74
C LEU A 362 -0.16 -1.03 26.07
N LYS A 363 1.06 -0.58 26.24
CA LYS A 363 2.17 -1.32 26.83
C LYS A 363 2.99 -0.36 27.69
N ASP A 364 3.29 -0.74 28.94
CA ASP A 364 4.06 0.09 29.88
C ASP A 364 3.48 1.51 29.99
N ASN A 365 2.16 1.64 30.15
CA ASN A 365 1.39 2.90 30.19
C ASN A 365 1.56 3.79 28.95
N LYS A 366 1.99 3.26 27.80
CA LYS A 366 2.12 4.01 26.55
C LYS A 366 1.19 3.44 25.50
N VAL A 367 0.60 4.32 24.70
CA VAL A 367 -0.16 3.88 23.51
C VAL A 367 0.83 3.31 22.50
N VAL A 368 0.65 2.06 22.10
CA VAL A 368 1.49 1.40 21.09
C VAL A 368 0.72 1.05 19.83
N GLY A 369 -0.61 1.09 19.87
CA GLY A 369 -1.45 0.87 18.69
C GLY A 369 -2.90 1.19 18.95
N PHE A 370 -3.69 1.30 17.89
CA PHE A 370 -5.14 1.48 17.98
C PHE A 370 -5.85 1.02 16.71
N ILE A 371 -7.15 0.70 16.84
CA ILE A 371 -8.10 0.48 15.74
C ILE A 371 -9.34 1.31 16.03
N PHE A 372 -9.75 2.18 15.09
CA PHE A 372 -11.01 2.90 15.12
C PHE A 372 -11.80 2.58 13.85
N VAL A 373 -13.08 2.28 14.02
CA VAL A 373 -14.07 2.03 12.97
C VAL A 373 -15.28 2.91 13.20
N GLY A 374 -15.83 3.50 12.16
CA GLY A 374 -16.95 4.41 12.16
C GLY A 374 -16.57 5.82 12.60
N ASP A 375 -16.27 6.02 13.86
CA ASP A 375 -15.82 7.29 14.43
C ASP A 375 -14.28 7.31 14.53
N ILE A 376 -13.64 7.94 13.55
CA ILE A 376 -12.17 8.05 13.47
C ILE A 376 -11.65 9.44 13.87
N ASP A 377 -12.51 10.31 14.33
CA ASP A 377 -12.13 11.66 14.72
C ASP A 377 -11.02 11.65 15.76
N ARG A 378 -10.08 12.60 15.63
CA ARG A 378 -8.94 12.79 16.53
C ARG A 378 -7.93 11.61 16.56
N ALA A 379 -8.01 10.64 15.65
CA ALA A 379 -7.04 9.54 15.56
C ALA A 379 -5.58 10.04 15.43
N GLY A 380 -5.37 11.22 14.87
CA GLY A 380 -4.05 11.84 14.77
C GLY A 380 -3.39 12.09 16.13
N ILE A 381 -4.16 12.35 17.21
CA ILE A 381 -3.63 12.50 18.58
C ILE A 381 -2.98 11.20 19.02
N PHE A 382 -3.61 10.06 18.76
CA PHE A 382 -3.07 8.74 19.13
C PHE A 382 -1.80 8.40 18.36
N VAL A 383 -1.70 8.84 17.10
CA VAL A 383 -0.45 8.73 16.33
C VAL A 383 0.67 9.55 17.00
N GLY A 384 0.37 10.75 17.51
CA GLY A 384 1.28 11.55 18.31
C GLY A 384 1.73 10.80 19.57
N LEU A 385 0.76 10.31 20.38
CA LEU A 385 1.04 9.56 21.61
C LEU A 385 1.96 8.35 21.37
N ILE A 386 1.78 7.64 20.23
CA ILE A 386 2.66 6.51 19.85
C ILE A 386 4.07 7.03 19.55
N LYS A 387 4.19 8.07 18.71
CA LYS A 387 5.49 8.58 18.26
C LYS A 387 6.30 9.20 19.38
N ASP A 388 5.65 9.93 20.24
CA ASP A 388 6.28 10.66 21.34
C ASP A 388 6.43 9.78 22.60
N LYS A 389 5.91 8.52 22.54
CA LYS A 389 5.98 7.53 23.63
C LYS A 389 5.45 8.08 24.95
N VAL A 390 4.37 8.88 24.88
CA VAL A 390 3.79 9.58 26.06
C VAL A 390 3.26 8.57 27.06
N ASP A 391 3.59 8.77 28.36
CA ASP A 391 2.97 8.05 29.47
C ASP A 391 1.54 8.57 29.68
N VAL A 392 0.56 7.68 29.54
CA VAL A 392 -0.87 8.03 29.61
C VAL A 392 -1.51 7.70 30.97
N SER A 393 -0.74 7.27 31.96
CA SER A 393 -1.24 6.79 33.25
C SER A 393 -2.17 7.80 33.97
N SER A 394 -1.89 9.09 33.86
CA SER A 394 -2.66 10.16 34.52
C SER A 394 -3.98 10.53 33.84
N PHE A 395 -4.20 10.10 32.57
CA PHE A 395 -5.42 10.41 31.79
C PHE A 395 -5.94 9.20 30.99
N LYS A 396 -5.52 8.01 31.36
CA LYS A 396 -5.89 6.75 30.68
C LYS A 396 -7.41 6.55 30.58
N ASP A 397 -8.15 6.89 31.63
CA ASP A 397 -9.61 6.82 31.71
C ASP A 397 -10.34 7.74 30.71
N LYS A 398 -9.64 8.73 30.15
CA LYS A 398 -10.19 9.66 29.16
C LYS A 398 -9.99 9.20 27.73
N LEU A 399 -9.06 8.29 27.45
CA LEU A 399 -8.64 7.93 26.09
C LEU A 399 -9.81 7.45 25.18
N LEU A 400 -10.80 6.77 25.75
CA LEU A 400 -11.99 6.31 25.00
C LEU A 400 -13.10 7.36 24.91
N LYS A 401 -13.01 8.47 25.66
CA LYS A 401 -14.04 9.51 25.62
C LYS A 401 -14.08 10.17 24.24
N LYS A 402 -15.28 10.47 23.75
CA LYS A 402 -15.48 11.06 22.43
C LYS A 402 -14.84 12.46 22.31
N ASP A 403 -14.80 13.19 23.40
CA ASP A 403 -14.25 14.55 23.50
C ASP A 403 -12.76 14.58 23.85
N PHE A 404 -12.11 13.41 24.05
CA PHE A 404 -10.67 13.35 24.33
C PHE A 404 -9.87 14.16 23.28
N GLY A 405 -9.01 15.05 23.77
CA GLY A 405 -8.28 15.97 22.91
C GLY A 405 -6.99 16.48 23.55
N PHE A 406 -6.32 17.41 22.87
CA PHE A 406 -5.07 18.01 23.36
C PHE A 406 -5.19 18.69 24.74
N ILE A 407 -6.39 19.15 25.11
CA ILE A 407 -6.66 19.77 26.41
C ILE A 407 -6.52 18.77 27.58
N ASP A 408 -6.63 17.47 27.29
CA ASP A 408 -6.51 16.40 28.29
C ASP A 408 -5.08 15.93 28.49
N LEU A 409 -4.17 16.35 27.61
CA LEU A 409 -2.75 16.03 27.72
C LEU A 409 -2.10 16.88 28.82
N PRO A 410 -1.14 16.35 29.58
CA PRO A 410 -0.40 17.13 30.55
C PRO A 410 0.31 18.31 29.88
N CYS A 411 0.25 19.49 30.51
CA CYS A 411 1.09 20.61 30.11
C CYS A 411 2.55 20.24 30.42
N GLU A 412 3.44 20.31 29.42
CA GLU A 412 4.88 20.21 29.64
C GLU A 412 5.40 21.40 30.41
#